data_69e44ecdc6df118e00e96a882a52c970
#
_entry.id   69e44ecdc6df118e00e96a882a52c970
#
_cell.length_a   1.000
_cell.length_b   1.000
_cell.length_c   1.000
_cell.angle_alpha   90.00
_cell.angle_beta   90.00
_cell.angle_gamma   90.00
#
_symmetry.space_group_name_H-M   'P 1'
#
loop_
_entity.id
_entity.type
_entity.pdbx_description
1 polymer ?
#
loop_
_entity_poly.entity_id
_entity_poly.type
_entity_poly.pdbx_seq_one_letter_code
_entity_poly.pdbx_strand_id
1 'polypeptide(L)'
;MKKYYSKQDLWSLFLMCAFPLHLWTLLLAFRDVSWVAERTNFGDAFGVISYGMIFAFIESLLLFLIALVLGLLIPSTWGRDKRLAIMSMLVFVLALWAMVPQLYALQVWNIPNALPGVLAGSAHPLRNIYMIALALIIPSVILPILAVYRSEKTLATVLDMIGRFSLLTVVYLLLDVAALIVVVVRNI
;
A
#
# COMPACT_ATOMS: atom_id res chain seq x y z
N MET A 1 -25.73 -2.67 5.61
CA MET A 1 -24.35 -2.15 5.76
C MET A 1 -23.99 -1.79 7.19
N LYS A 2 -24.83 -1.08 7.99
CA LYS A 2 -24.49 -0.71 9.39
C LYS A 2 -24.03 -1.88 10.29
N LYS A 3 -24.39 -3.12 9.99
CA LYS A 3 -23.97 -4.33 10.72
C LYS A 3 -22.49 -4.70 10.44
N TYR A 4 -21.95 -4.30 9.29
CA TYR A 4 -20.59 -4.67 8.83
C TYR A 4 -19.59 -3.54 9.04
N TYR A 5 -19.92 -2.32 8.67
CA TYR A 5 -19.06 -1.15 8.76
C TYR A 5 -19.86 0.08 9.21
N SER A 6 -19.30 0.92 10.06
CA SER A 6 -19.73 2.29 10.31
C SER A 6 -19.14 3.23 9.23
N LYS A 7 -19.61 4.48 9.20
CA LYS A 7 -18.99 5.51 8.33
C LYS A 7 -17.51 5.74 8.68
N GLN A 8 -17.20 5.69 9.96
CA GLN A 8 -15.83 5.85 10.46
C GLN A 8 -14.95 4.68 10.06
N ASP A 9 -15.46 3.44 10.13
CA ASP A 9 -14.71 2.25 9.70
C ASP A 9 -14.39 2.31 8.20
N LEU A 10 -15.37 2.72 7.38
CA LEU A 10 -15.17 2.89 5.94
C LEU A 10 -14.11 3.95 5.64
N TRP A 11 -14.17 5.08 6.33
CA TRP A 11 -13.18 6.13 6.21
C TRP A 11 -11.79 5.65 6.62
N SER A 12 -11.67 5.01 7.78
CA SER A 12 -10.40 4.45 8.24
C SER A 12 -9.84 3.40 7.28
N LEU A 13 -10.68 2.51 6.74
CA LEU A 13 -10.25 1.52 5.76
C LEU A 13 -9.76 2.17 4.46
N PHE A 14 -10.47 3.19 3.95
CA PHE A 14 -10.02 3.96 2.79
C PHE A 14 -8.66 4.61 3.05
N LEU A 15 -8.47 5.27 4.19
CA LEU A 15 -7.19 5.89 4.54
C LEU A 15 -6.06 4.86 4.65
N MET A 16 -6.34 3.67 5.15
CA MET A 16 -5.36 2.57 5.20
C MET A 16 -5.02 2.01 3.82
N CYS A 17 -5.95 2.05 2.87
CA CYS A 17 -5.66 1.71 1.47
C CYS A 17 -4.81 2.81 0.79
N ALA A 18 -5.12 4.07 1.07
CA ALA A 18 -4.43 5.21 0.50
C ALA A 18 -2.98 5.37 1.03
N PHE A 19 -2.76 5.10 2.31
CA PHE A 19 -1.48 5.31 2.97
C PHE A 19 -0.27 4.72 2.22
N PRO A 20 -0.21 3.42 1.93
CA PRO A 20 0.96 2.82 1.30
C PRO A 20 1.16 3.31 -0.14
N LEU A 21 0.10 3.54 -0.89
CA LEU A 21 0.16 3.99 -2.28
C LEU A 21 0.73 5.41 -2.37
N HIS A 22 0.22 6.34 -1.55
CA HIS A 22 0.72 7.71 -1.52
C HIS A 22 2.16 7.79 -1.00
N LEU A 23 2.47 7.04 0.08
CA LEU A 23 3.84 6.96 0.59
C LEU A 23 4.80 6.49 -0.50
N TRP A 24 4.45 5.43 -1.21
CA TRP A 24 5.28 4.89 -2.28
C TRP A 24 5.44 5.86 -3.44
N THR A 25 4.35 6.49 -3.88
CA THR A 25 4.38 7.51 -4.95
C THR A 25 5.27 8.69 -4.57
N LEU A 26 5.18 9.18 -3.34
CA LEU A 26 6.04 10.26 -2.86
C LEU A 26 7.52 9.85 -2.80
N LEU A 27 7.83 8.64 -2.33
CA LEU A 27 9.19 8.13 -2.32
C LEU A 27 9.80 8.07 -3.73
N LEU A 28 9.03 7.59 -4.71
CA LEU A 28 9.45 7.57 -6.11
C LEU A 28 9.59 8.98 -6.68
N ALA A 29 8.65 9.87 -6.38
CA ALA A 29 8.68 11.25 -6.80
C ALA A 29 9.94 11.96 -6.31
N PHE A 30 10.28 11.85 -5.03
CA PHE A 30 11.49 12.45 -4.47
C PHE A 30 12.77 11.86 -5.06
N ARG A 31 12.78 10.59 -5.42
CA ARG A 31 13.91 9.96 -6.09
C ARG A 31 14.12 10.49 -7.50
N ASP A 32 13.04 10.65 -8.24
CA ASP A 32 13.11 10.88 -9.68
C ASP A 32 12.99 12.37 -10.07
N VAL A 33 12.62 13.26 -9.13
CA VAL A 33 12.38 14.69 -9.39
C VAL A 33 13.60 15.40 -9.98
N SER A 34 14.81 15.14 -9.46
CA SER A 34 16.04 15.75 -9.97
C SER A 34 16.32 15.31 -11.40
N TRP A 35 16.17 14.02 -11.67
CA TRP A 35 16.37 13.45 -13.01
C TRP A 35 15.41 14.04 -14.07
N VAL A 36 14.16 14.27 -13.72
CA VAL A 36 13.17 14.90 -14.60
C VAL A 36 13.48 16.38 -14.79
N ALA A 37 13.77 17.12 -13.69
CA ALA A 37 14.04 18.53 -13.72
C ALA A 37 15.30 18.90 -14.53
N GLU A 38 16.33 18.07 -14.49
CA GLU A 38 17.56 18.25 -15.28
C GLU A 38 17.34 18.06 -16.79
N ARG A 39 16.38 17.22 -17.19
CA ARG A 39 16.09 16.91 -18.61
C ARG A 39 15.01 17.77 -19.23
N THR A 40 14.18 18.40 -18.40
CA THR A 40 13.08 19.23 -18.83
C THR A 40 13.15 20.59 -18.12
N ASN A 41 12.32 20.78 -17.12
CA ASN A 41 12.33 21.90 -16.20
C ASN A 41 11.61 21.52 -14.90
N PHE A 42 11.74 22.40 -13.90
CA PHE A 42 11.15 22.16 -12.59
C PHE A 42 9.61 22.07 -12.62
N GLY A 43 8.96 22.86 -13.47
CA GLY A 43 7.50 22.80 -13.66
C GLY A 43 7.03 21.46 -14.20
N ASP A 44 7.78 20.85 -15.14
CA ASP A 44 7.48 19.52 -15.66
C ASP A 44 7.67 18.43 -14.61
N ALA A 45 8.72 18.55 -13.78
CA ALA A 45 8.92 17.63 -12.66
C ALA A 45 7.73 17.67 -11.70
N PHE A 46 7.24 18.85 -11.34
CA PHE A 46 6.02 19.00 -10.54
C PHE A 46 4.78 18.41 -11.21
N GLY A 47 4.67 18.59 -12.53
CA GLY A 47 3.61 17.98 -13.32
C GLY A 47 3.60 16.46 -13.17
N VAL A 48 4.76 15.81 -13.36
CA VAL A 48 4.89 14.34 -13.24
C VAL A 48 4.50 13.86 -11.85
N ILE A 49 4.96 14.53 -10.78
CA ILE A 49 4.57 14.22 -9.40
C ILE A 49 3.05 14.33 -9.23
N SER A 50 2.44 15.42 -9.74
CA SER A 50 1.01 15.65 -9.62
C SER A 50 0.18 14.58 -10.32
N TYR A 51 0.57 14.15 -11.51
CA TYR A 51 -0.07 12.99 -12.17
C TYR A 51 0.08 11.72 -11.34
N GLY A 52 1.27 11.44 -10.80
CA GLY A 52 1.51 10.31 -9.92
C GLY A 52 0.59 10.30 -8.71
N MET A 53 0.38 11.45 -8.05
CA MET A 53 -0.52 11.58 -6.89
C MET A 53 -1.97 11.30 -7.27
N ILE A 54 -2.46 11.82 -8.41
CA ILE A 54 -3.82 11.54 -8.89
C ILE A 54 -4.00 10.05 -9.19
N PHE A 55 -3.01 9.39 -9.81
CA PHE A 55 -3.05 7.95 -10.01
C PHE A 55 -3.08 7.19 -8.68
N ALA A 56 -2.25 7.57 -7.70
CA ALA A 56 -2.25 6.95 -6.36
C ALA A 56 -3.63 7.09 -5.69
N PHE A 57 -4.30 8.23 -5.84
CA PHE A 57 -5.65 8.44 -5.34
C PHE A 57 -6.66 7.48 -6.00
N ILE A 58 -6.65 7.37 -7.33
CA ILE A 58 -7.54 6.46 -8.09
C ILE A 58 -7.29 5.00 -7.69
N GLU A 59 -6.02 4.59 -7.62
CA GLU A 59 -5.64 3.24 -7.18
C GLU A 59 -6.09 2.98 -5.73
N SER A 60 -6.02 3.98 -4.87
CA SER A 60 -6.52 3.88 -3.49
C SER A 60 -8.02 3.61 -3.42
N LEU A 61 -8.81 4.26 -4.29
CA LEU A 61 -10.24 4.00 -4.38
C LEU A 61 -10.53 2.57 -4.88
N LEU A 62 -9.79 2.11 -5.89
CA LEU A 62 -9.95 0.74 -6.40
C LEU A 62 -9.58 -0.30 -5.33
N LEU A 63 -8.44 -0.11 -4.66
CA LEU A 63 -8.01 -0.98 -3.57
C LEU A 63 -9.01 -0.99 -2.42
N PHE A 64 -9.56 0.18 -2.06
CA PHE A 64 -10.61 0.29 -1.05
C PHE A 64 -11.86 -0.49 -1.43
N LEU A 65 -12.33 -0.42 -2.68
CA LEU A 65 -13.48 -1.18 -3.15
C LEU A 65 -13.23 -2.68 -3.04
N ILE A 66 -12.05 -3.15 -3.44
CA ILE A 66 -11.64 -4.56 -3.31
C ILE A 66 -11.62 -4.96 -1.83
N ALA A 67 -10.97 -4.18 -0.97
CA ALA A 67 -10.89 -4.43 0.46
C ALA A 67 -12.28 -4.44 1.12
N LEU A 68 -13.17 -3.55 0.70
CA LEU A 68 -14.56 -3.52 1.18
C LEU A 68 -15.29 -4.81 0.83
N VAL A 69 -15.22 -5.26 -0.43
CA VAL A 69 -15.86 -6.50 -0.90
C VAL A 69 -15.30 -7.71 -0.13
N LEU A 70 -13.97 -7.82 -0.02
CA LEU A 70 -13.34 -8.90 0.75
C LEU A 70 -13.76 -8.86 2.23
N GLY A 71 -13.84 -7.66 2.82
CA GLY A 71 -14.28 -7.50 4.19
C GLY A 71 -15.73 -7.92 4.44
N LEU A 72 -16.59 -7.90 3.42
CA LEU A 72 -17.95 -8.44 3.54
C LEU A 72 -17.98 -9.98 3.62
N LEU A 73 -16.93 -10.66 3.15
CA LEU A 73 -16.79 -12.12 3.29
C LEU A 73 -16.44 -12.55 4.71
N ILE A 74 -15.91 -11.64 5.53
CA ILE A 74 -15.62 -11.91 6.95
C ILE A 74 -16.94 -12.04 7.73
N PRO A 75 -17.13 -13.11 8.52
CA PRO A 75 -18.37 -13.31 9.28
C PRO A 75 -18.71 -12.10 10.18
N SER A 76 -19.99 -11.72 10.20
CA SER A 76 -20.46 -10.59 11.02
C SER A 76 -20.28 -10.83 12.54
N THR A 77 -20.11 -12.08 12.95
CA THR A 77 -19.86 -12.49 14.33
C THR A 77 -18.52 -12.03 14.90
N TRP A 78 -17.56 -11.70 14.02
CA TRP A 78 -16.22 -11.26 14.47
C TRP A 78 -16.15 -9.81 14.97
N GLY A 79 -17.24 -9.07 14.86
CA GLY A 79 -17.27 -7.66 15.23
C GLY A 79 -16.63 -6.73 14.18
N ARG A 80 -16.94 -5.44 14.27
CA ARG A 80 -16.48 -4.42 13.32
C ARG A 80 -14.98 -4.14 13.45
N ASP A 81 -14.50 -4.03 14.69
CA ASP A 81 -13.10 -3.68 14.98
C ASP A 81 -12.12 -4.75 14.48
N LYS A 82 -12.45 -6.04 14.69
CA LYS A 82 -11.65 -7.15 14.17
C LYS A 82 -11.63 -7.15 12.64
N ARG A 83 -12.78 -6.88 12.01
CA ARG A 83 -12.87 -6.79 10.54
C ARG A 83 -12.03 -5.66 9.99
N LEU A 84 -12.14 -4.45 10.57
CA LEU A 84 -11.34 -3.30 10.19
C LEU A 84 -9.84 -3.60 10.34
N ALA A 85 -9.44 -4.12 11.49
CA ALA A 85 -8.04 -4.45 11.76
C ALA A 85 -7.48 -5.51 10.79
N ILE A 86 -8.23 -6.59 10.53
CA ILE A 86 -7.82 -7.66 9.62
C ILE A 86 -7.67 -7.13 8.19
N MET A 87 -8.64 -6.36 7.69
CA MET A 87 -8.58 -5.80 6.33
C MET A 87 -7.46 -4.79 6.19
N SER A 88 -7.25 -3.94 7.19
CA SER A 88 -6.13 -2.97 7.20
C SER A 88 -4.78 -3.68 7.22
N MET A 89 -4.61 -4.71 8.03
CA MET A 89 -3.39 -5.53 8.06
C MET A 89 -3.15 -6.26 6.75
N LEU A 90 -4.18 -6.83 6.14
CA LEU A 90 -4.09 -7.48 4.83
C LEU A 90 -3.59 -6.50 3.77
N VAL A 91 -4.22 -5.33 3.66
CA VAL A 91 -3.82 -4.28 2.71
C VAL A 91 -2.37 -3.86 2.95
N PHE A 92 -2.00 -3.61 4.21
CA PHE A 92 -0.65 -3.15 4.55
C PHE A 92 0.42 -4.19 4.22
N VAL A 93 0.21 -5.45 4.57
CA VAL A 93 1.17 -6.54 4.28
C VAL A 93 1.28 -6.77 2.77
N LEU A 94 0.17 -6.77 2.03
CA LEU A 94 0.21 -6.93 0.57
C LEU A 94 0.89 -5.75 -0.12
N ALA A 95 0.68 -4.52 0.37
CA ALA A 95 1.37 -3.34 -0.14
C ALA A 95 2.89 -3.43 0.10
N LEU A 96 3.33 -3.86 1.29
CA LEU A 96 4.76 -4.10 1.54
C LEU A 96 5.35 -5.14 0.58
N TRP A 97 4.65 -6.24 0.34
CA TRP A 97 5.07 -7.24 -0.64
C TRP A 97 5.11 -6.72 -2.07
N ALA A 98 4.21 -5.81 -2.44
CA ALA A 98 4.24 -5.17 -3.75
C ALA A 98 5.44 -4.20 -3.90
N MET A 99 5.86 -3.55 -2.82
CA MET A 99 7.00 -2.62 -2.81
C MET A 99 8.35 -3.35 -2.88
N VAL A 100 8.50 -4.49 -2.22
CA VAL A 100 9.77 -5.23 -2.14
C VAL A 100 10.38 -5.55 -3.52
N PRO A 101 9.66 -6.13 -4.49
CA PRO A 101 10.20 -6.37 -5.82
C PRO A 101 10.57 -5.08 -6.57
N GLN A 102 9.83 -3.99 -6.33
CA GLN A 102 10.13 -2.70 -6.94
C GLN A 102 11.43 -2.11 -6.39
N LEU A 103 11.68 -2.19 -5.07
CA LEU A 103 12.93 -1.75 -4.46
C LEU A 103 14.13 -2.52 -5.04
N TYR A 104 13.97 -3.80 -5.31
CA TYR A 104 14.99 -4.60 -5.99
C TYR A 104 15.19 -4.17 -7.44
N ALA A 105 14.11 -4.05 -8.22
CA ALA A 105 14.18 -3.64 -9.63
C ALA A 105 14.76 -2.23 -9.80
N LEU A 106 14.53 -1.34 -8.84
CA LEU A 106 15.05 0.03 -8.80
C LEU A 106 16.49 0.12 -8.29
N GLN A 107 17.14 -1.02 -8.02
CA GLN A 107 18.50 -1.12 -7.49
C GLN A 107 18.72 -0.35 -6.16
N VAL A 108 17.66 -0.10 -5.41
CA VAL A 108 17.75 0.51 -4.07
C VAL A 108 18.33 -0.49 -3.07
N TRP A 109 18.05 -1.76 -3.28
CA TRP A 109 18.60 -2.86 -2.49
C TRP A 109 19.59 -3.67 -3.33
N ASN A 110 20.86 -3.62 -2.95
CA ASN A 110 21.87 -4.53 -3.46
C ASN A 110 21.72 -5.89 -2.76
N ILE A 111 20.83 -6.74 -3.29
CA ILE A 111 20.79 -8.14 -2.86
C ILE A 111 22.09 -8.79 -3.35
N PRO A 112 22.83 -9.51 -2.48
CA PRO A 112 24.04 -10.20 -2.90
C PRO A 112 23.79 -11.06 -4.13
N ASN A 113 24.64 -10.96 -5.15
CA ASN A 113 24.52 -11.71 -6.41
C ASN A 113 24.50 -13.24 -6.22
N ALA A 114 24.87 -13.74 -5.04
CA ALA A 114 24.81 -15.15 -4.70
C ALA A 114 23.39 -15.74 -4.78
N LEU A 115 22.35 -15.01 -4.32
CA LEU A 115 20.96 -15.51 -4.34
C LEU A 115 20.39 -15.62 -5.76
N PRO A 116 20.46 -14.57 -6.61
CA PRO A 116 20.10 -14.68 -8.02
C PRO A 116 20.88 -15.76 -8.76
N GLY A 117 22.18 -15.91 -8.48
CA GLY A 117 23.04 -16.92 -9.11
C GLY A 117 22.61 -18.35 -8.78
N VAL A 118 22.31 -18.66 -7.52
CA VAL A 118 21.81 -19.98 -7.11
C VAL A 118 20.44 -20.27 -7.73
N LEU A 119 19.54 -19.30 -7.79
CA LEU A 119 18.23 -19.45 -8.39
C LEU A 119 18.33 -19.61 -9.92
N ALA A 120 19.17 -18.83 -10.60
CA ALA A 120 19.37 -18.89 -12.03
C ALA A 120 19.98 -20.22 -12.48
N GLY A 121 20.86 -20.82 -11.67
CA GLY A 121 21.47 -22.15 -11.93
C GLY A 121 20.51 -23.32 -11.70
N SER A 122 19.30 -23.12 -11.21
CA SER A 122 18.34 -24.19 -10.98
C SER A 122 17.62 -24.61 -12.27
N ALA A 123 17.16 -25.88 -12.32
CA ALA A 123 16.40 -26.40 -13.49
C ALA A 123 15.09 -25.64 -13.76
N HIS A 124 14.53 -24.98 -12.74
CA HIS A 124 13.27 -24.25 -12.82
C HIS A 124 13.31 -22.95 -12.02
N PRO A 125 14.08 -21.93 -12.43
CA PRO A 125 14.35 -20.74 -11.63
C PRO A 125 13.05 -19.95 -11.28
N LEU A 126 12.17 -19.73 -12.23
CA LEU A 126 10.91 -19.01 -12.00
C LEU A 126 10.01 -19.74 -11.00
N ARG A 127 9.85 -21.05 -11.16
CA ARG A 127 9.04 -21.85 -10.22
C ARG A 127 9.61 -21.75 -8.80
N ASN A 128 10.89 -21.80 -8.63
CA ASN A 128 11.54 -21.73 -7.32
C ASN A 128 11.36 -20.34 -6.69
N ILE A 129 11.47 -19.26 -7.46
CA ILE A 129 11.16 -17.90 -6.99
C ILE A 129 9.71 -17.79 -6.53
N TYR A 130 8.76 -18.30 -7.32
CA TYR A 130 7.34 -18.30 -6.93
C TYR A 130 7.08 -19.09 -5.66
N MET A 131 7.69 -20.27 -5.52
CA MET A 131 7.53 -21.12 -4.33
C MET A 131 8.09 -20.44 -3.07
N ILE A 132 9.27 -19.81 -3.19
CA ILE A 132 9.86 -19.03 -2.09
C ILE A 132 8.98 -17.83 -1.74
N ALA A 133 8.53 -17.08 -2.74
CA ALA A 133 7.64 -15.95 -2.52
C ALA A 133 6.35 -16.37 -1.79
N LEU A 134 5.68 -17.43 -2.24
CA LEU A 134 4.49 -17.97 -1.57
C LEU A 134 4.79 -18.44 -0.15
N ALA A 135 5.91 -19.13 0.06
CA ALA A 135 6.33 -19.60 1.38
C ALA A 135 6.56 -18.46 2.39
N LEU A 136 6.86 -17.26 1.90
CA LEU A 136 7.03 -16.05 2.73
C LEU A 136 5.75 -15.23 2.84
N ILE A 137 5.03 -15.03 1.73
CA ILE A 137 3.80 -14.21 1.70
C ILE A 137 2.71 -14.85 2.56
N ILE A 138 2.46 -16.15 2.39
CA ILE A 138 1.36 -16.84 3.10
C ILE A 138 1.49 -16.68 4.62
N PRO A 139 2.60 -17.04 5.27
CA PRO A 139 2.72 -16.85 6.71
C PRO A 139 2.72 -15.37 7.12
N SER A 140 3.31 -14.47 6.33
CA SER A 140 3.33 -13.03 6.64
C SER A 140 1.94 -12.40 6.63
N VAL A 141 0.98 -12.97 5.89
CA VAL A 141 -0.44 -12.57 5.91
C VAL A 141 -1.19 -13.28 7.03
N ILE A 142 -1.02 -14.59 7.16
CA ILE A 142 -1.81 -15.41 8.11
C ILE A 142 -1.44 -15.09 9.55
N LEU A 143 -0.15 -14.97 9.88
CA LEU A 143 0.30 -14.78 11.27
C LEU A 143 -0.25 -13.49 11.91
N PRO A 144 -0.17 -12.30 11.28
CA PRO A 144 -0.77 -11.08 11.82
C PRO A 144 -2.29 -11.19 11.98
N ILE A 145 -2.99 -11.80 11.02
CA ILE A 145 -4.44 -12.00 11.09
C ILE A 145 -4.80 -12.90 12.30
N LEU A 146 -4.08 -14.00 12.50
CA LEU A 146 -4.28 -14.87 13.65
C LEU A 146 -3.96 -14.16 14.97
N ALA A 147 -2.92 -13.32 15.01
CA ALA A 147 -2.57 -12.54 16.19
C ALA A 147 -3.69 -11.56 16.56
N VAL A 148 -4.23 -10.82 15.58
CA VAL A 148 -5.39 -9.91 15.77
C VAL A 148 -6.62 -10.69 16.20
N TYR A 149 -6.86 -11.86 15.62
CA TYR A 149 -8.02 -12.68 15.97
C TYR A 149 -7.97 -13.19 17.40
N ARG A 150 -6.78 -13.64 17.87
CA ARG A 150 -6.59 -14.32 19.17
C ARG A 150 -6.32 -13.38 20.35
N SER A 151 -5.83 -12.15 20.10
CA SER A 151 -5.34 -11.25 21.15
C SER A 151 -6.03 -9.88 21.08
N GLU A 152 -6.83 -9.57 22.09
CA GLU A 152 -7.46 -8.24 22.23
C GLU A 152 -6.40 -7.13 22.38
N LYS A 153 -5.24 -7.43 23.00
CA LYS A 153 -4.13 -6.47 23.08
C LYS A 153 -3.57 -6.15 21.69
N THR A 154 -3.37 -7.17 20.85
CA THR A 154 -2.91 -6.98 19.47
C THR A 154 -3.93 -6.22 18.67
N LEU A 155 -5.22 -6.54 18.81
CA LEU A 155 -6.31 -5.81 18.17
C LEU A 155 -6.28 -4.31 18.54
N ALA A 156 -6.21 -3.98 19.83
CA ALA A 156 -6.13 -2.60 20.31
C ALA A 156 -4.91 -1.86 19.74
N THR A 157 -3.74 -2.51 19.70
CA THR A 157 -2.52 -1.94 19.11
C THR A 157 -2.70 -1.65 17.62
N VAL A 158 -3.30 -2.57 16.87
CA VAL A 158 -3.54 -2.37 15.43
C VAL A 158 -4.54 -1.23 15.18
N LEU A 159 -5.61 -1.13 15.99
CA LEU A 159 -6.57 -0.02 15.88
C LEU A 159 -5.93 1.34 16.20
N ASP A 160 -5.05 1.42 17.19
CA ASP A 160 -4.28 2.63 17.51
C ASP A 160 -3.36 3.01 16.33
N MET A 161 -2.66 2.04 15.72
CA MET A 161 -1.85 2.27 14.53
C MET A 161 -2.69 2.78 13.34
N ILE A 162 -3.87 2.19 13.10
CA ILE A 162 -4.79 2.65 12.06
C ILE A 162 -5.17 4.12 12.30
N GLY A 163 -5.46 4.51 13.53
CA GLY A 163 -5.75 5.90 13.89
C GLY A 163 -4.60 6.85 13.57
N ARG A 164 -3.36 6.46 13.89
CA ARG A 164 -2.17 7.27 13.61
C ARG A 164 -1.87 7.40 12.12
N PHE A 165 -1.91 6.31 11.37
CA PHE A 165 -1.72 6.33 9.91
C PHE A 165 -2.84 7.08 9.20
N SER A 166 -4.08 6.96 9.68
CA SER A 166 -5.21 7.72 9.15
C SER A 166 -4.98 9.22 9.22
N LEU A 167 -4.43 9.74 10.33
CA LEU A 167 -4.10 11.15 10.47
C LEU A 167 -3.06 11.60 9.43
N LEU A 168 -2.00 10.81 9.23
CA LEU A 168 -0.96 11.09 8.23
C LEU A 168 -1.53 11.05 6.81
N THR A 169 -2.40 10.10 6.52
CA THR A 169 -3.00 9.94 5.18
C THR A 169 -3.89 11.13 4.82
N VAL A 170 -4.56 11.77 5.78
CA VAL A 170 -5.32 12.99 5.51
C VAL A 170 -4.42 14.09 4.92
N VAL A 171 -3.18 14.20 5.39
CA VAL A 171 -2.20 15.15 4.82
C VAL A 171 -1.90 14.80 3.36
N TYR A 172 -1.78 13.52 3.01
CA TYR A 172 -1.57 13.10 1.62
C TYR A 172 -2.77 13.44 0.73
N LEU A 173 -3.99 13.30 1.22
CA LEU A 173 -5.19 13.71 0.47
C LEU A 173 -5.24 15.23 0.20
N LEU A 174 -4.67 16.05 1.08
CA LEU A 174 -4.50 17.49 0.80
C LEU A 174 -3.51 17.74 -0.35
N LEU A 175 -2.45 16.91 -0.45
CA LEU A 175 -1.54 16.97 -1.58
C LEU A 175 -2.23 16.55 -2.90
N ASP A 176 -3.19 15.62 -2.86
CA ASP A 176 -3.99 15.24 -4.04
C ASP A 176 -4.82 16.42 -4.56
N VAL A 177 -5.39 17.22 -3.66
CA VAL A 177 -6.12 18.44 -4.06
C VAL A 177 -5.18 19.42 -4.75
N ALA A 178 -3.98 19.64 -4.22
CA ALA A 178 -2.97 20.48 -4.83
C ALA A 178 -2.53 19.91 -6.20
N ALA A 179 -2.30 18.60 -6.27
CA ALA A 179 -1.94 17.89 -7.50
C ALA A 179 -3.03 18.03 -8.57
N LEU A 180 -4.30 17.91 -8.19
CA LEU A 180 -5.42 18.10 -9.10
C LEU A 180 -5.44 19.52 -9.71
N ILE A 181 -5.20 20.53 -8.89
CA ILE A 181 -5.10 21.92 -9.37
C ILE A 181 -3.98 22.05 -10.40
N VAL A 182 -2.79 21.50 -10.10
CA VAL A 182 -1.64 21.52 -11.04
C VAL A 182 -1.99 20.83 -12.36
N VAL A 183 -2.59 19.63 -12.30
CA VAL A 183 -2.98 18.88 -13.50
C VAL A 183 -4.01 19.63 -14.32
N VAL A 184 -5.02 20.22 -13.70
CA VAL A 184 -6.04 21.03 -14.40
C VAL A 184 -5.42 22.24 -15.07
N VAL A 185 -4.62 23.05 -14.35
CA VAL A 185 -3.98 24.26 -14.88
C VAL A 185 -3.04 23.95 -16.05
N ARG A 186 -2.38 22.79 -16.04
CA ARG A 186 -1.46 22.39 -17.13
C ARG A 186 -2.17 21.90 -18.40
N ASN A 187 -3.44 21.52 -18.31
CA ASN A 187 -4.20 20.96 -19.44
C ASN A 187 -5.26 21.93 -20.00
N ILE A 188 -5.36 23.13 -19.45
CA ILE A 188 -6.16 24.23 -19.98
C ILE A 188 -5.25 25.19 -20.76
#